data_b6e12711a305aef517a9a17a8f7721b9
#
_entry.id   b6e12711a305aef517a9a17a8f7721b9
#
_cell.length_a   1.000
_cell.length_b   1.000
_cell.length_c   1.000
_cell.angle_alpha   90.00
_cell.angle_beta   90.00
_cell.angle_gamma   90.00
#
_symmetry.space_group_name_H-M   'P 1'
#
loop_
_entity.id
_entity.type
_entity.pdbx_description
1 polymer ?
#
loop_
_entity_poly.entity_id
_entity_poly.type
_entity_poly.pdbx_seq_one_letter_code
_entity_poly.pdbx_strand_id
1 'polypeptide(L)'
;MTTTNDPQQPAGPRPSRSSLRLTDDEIWSFVTDAHTAIMTTLRRDGMPITLPLWFACVDRTMYTHTRGTKLRRLARDRRASVLVESGEAWVELKAVHFTGIAEIVDLDQQTLHRVETETARKYDAFRTPATDMPPATALHYATTMRWVRFTPDDRVLTWDNTKIAQATR
;
A
#
# COMPACT_ATOMS: atom_id res chain seq x y z
N MET A 1 21.93 36.11 -39.55
CA MET A 1 21.23 35.56 -38.35
C MET A 1 22.03 34.38 -37.82
N THR A 2 22.82 34.64 -36.81
CA THR A 2 23.80 33.69 -36.24
C THR A 2 23.09 32.99 -35.07
N THR A 3 22.79 31.72 -35.21
CA THR A 3 22.26 30.89 -34.11
C THR A 3 23.39 30.53 -33.17
N THR A 4 23.35 31.12 -31.99
CA THR A 4 24.25 30.81 -30.87
C THR A 4 23.87 29.45 -30.33
N ASN A 5 24.77 28.50 -30.50
CA ASN A 5 24.65 27.14 -29.93
C ASN A 5 25.06 27.27 -28.45
N ASP A 6 24.07 27.17 -27.56
CA ASP A 6 24.28 27.18 -26.11
C ASP A 6 24.97 25.86 -25.70
N PRO A 7 26.12 25.87 -25.03
CA PRO A 7 26.82 24.65 -24.63
C PRO A 7 26.01 23.93 -23.57
N GLN A 8 25.48 22.77 -23.91
CA GLN A 8 24.75 21.83 -23.05
C GLN A 8 25.65 21.50 -21.84
N GLN A 9 25.24 21.95 -20.68
CA GLN A 9 25.92 21.70 -19.41
C GLN A 9 25.99 20.18 -19.20
N PRO A 10 27.14 19.61 -18.86
CA PRO A 10 27.29 18.18 -18.70
C PRO A 10 26.35 17.67 -17.59
N ALA A 11 25.50 16.74 -17.92
CA ALA A 11 24.63 16.09 -16.95
C ALA A 11 25.50 15.47 -15.84
N GLY A 12 25.26 15.87 -14.60
CA GLY A 12 25.95 15.30 -13.44
C GLY A 12 25.81 13.76 -13.37
N PRO A 13 26.61 13.09 -12.56
CA PRO A 13 26.59 11.62 -12.46
C PRO A 13 25.19 11.14 -12.10
N ARG A 14 24.65 10.19 -12.88
CA ARG A 14 23.34 9.60 -12.62
C ARG A 14 23.39 8.88 -11.26
N PRO A 15 22.42 9.12 -10.37
CA PRO A 15 22.34 8.39 -9.10
C PRO A 15 22.27 6.88 -9.35
N SER A 16 22.99 6.09 -8.56
CA SER A 16 22.92 4.64 -8.66
C SER A 16 21.51 4.16 -8.27
N ARG A 17 21.03 3.04 -8.84
CA ARG A 17 19.74 2.44 -8.45
C ARG A 17 19.65 2.13 -6.96
N SER A 18 20.77 1.88 -6.29
CA SER A 18 20.82 1.65 -4.84
C SER A 18 20.52 2.90 -4.01
N SER A 19 20.84 4.09 -4.51
CA SER A 19 20.59 5.34 -3.80
C SER A 19 19.11 5.75 -3.77
N LEU A 20 18.30 5.21 -4.66
CA LEU A 20 16.84 5.46 -4.72
C LEU A 20 16.01 4.49 -3.88
N ARG A 21 16.65 3.46 -3.33
CA ARG A 21 15.95 2.48 -2.49
C ARG A 21 15.68 3.05 -1.09
N LEU A 22 14.57 2.61 -0.54
CA LEU A 22 14.26 2.84 0.86
C LEU A 22 15.00 1.83 1.75
N THR A 23 15.45 2.29 2.90
CA THR A 23 15.90 1.41 3.98
C THR A 23 14.71 0.69 4.61
N ASP A 24 14.96 -0.32 5.41
CA ASP A 24 13.93 -1.10 6.08
C ASP A 24 13.04 -0.22 6.99
N ASP A 25 13.64 0.68 7.75
CA ASP A 25 12.90 1.62 8.61
C ASP A 25 12.08 2.64 7.79
N GLU A 26 12.63 3.14 6.69
CA GLU A 26 11.90 4.03 5.77
C GLU A 26 10.69 3.33 5.13
N ILE A 27 10.84 2.04 4.77
CA ILE A 27 9.77 1.21 4.22
C ILE A 27 8.61 1.13 5.22
N TRP A 28 8.90 0.69 6.44
CA TRP A 28 7.83 0.44 7.41
C TRP A 28 7.23 1.71 8.00
N SER A 29 7.99 2.79 8.13
CA SER A 29 7.45 4.11 8.45
C SER A 29 6.47 4.56 7.37
N PHE A 30 6.88 4.54 6.10
CA PHE A 30 6.04 4.95 4.98
C PHE A 30 4.75 4.11 4.86
N VAL A 31 4.87 2.79 4.99
CA VAL A 31 3.71 1.88 4.94
C VAL A 31 2.76 2.09 6.11
N THR A 32 3.29 2.32 7.30
CA THR A 32 2.47 2.56 8.50
C THR A 32 1.66 3.86 8.38
N ASP A 33 2.24 4.90 7.81
CA ASP A 33 1.59 6.20 7.69
C ASP A 33 0.60 6.29 6.50
N ALA A 34 0.78 5.46 5.48
CA ALA A 34 -0.06 5.48 4.29
C ALA A 34 -1.52 5.07 4.60
N HIS A 35 -2.49 5.80 4.04
CA HIS A 35 -3.92 5.51 4.24
C HIS A 35 -4.45 4.44 3.28
N THR A 36 -3.90 4.33 2.09
CA THR A 36 -4.40 3.42 1.07
C THR A 36 -3.29 2.50 0.60
N ALA A 37 -3.60 1.22 0.50
CA ALA A 37 -2.79 0.25 -0.21
C ALA A 37 -3.55 -0.29 -1.41
N ILE A 38 -2.82 -0.68 -2.44
CA ILE A 38 -3.36 -1.27 -3.66
C ILE A 38 -3.01 -2.75 -3.65
N MET A 39 -4.01 -3.61 -3.41
CA MET A 39 -3.82 -5.06 -3.35
C MET A 39 -4.22 -5.73 -4.66
N THR A 40 -3.33 -6.56 -5.17
CA THR A 40 -3.58 -7.45 -6.31
C THR A 40 -3.82 -8.86 -5.83
N THR A 41 -4.92 -9.47 -6.31
CA THR A 41 -5.27 -10.88 -6.10
C THR A 41 -5.59 -11.53 -7.43
N LEU A 42 -5.55 -12.86 -7.52
CA LEU A 42 -5.70 -13.58 -8.77
C LEU A 42 -7.13 -14.11 -8.98
N ARG A 43 -7.64 -13.98 -10.20
CA ARG A 43 -8.86 -14.66 -10.65
C ARG A 43 -8.57 -16.16 -10.86
N ARG A 44 -9.65 -16.94 -11.13
CA ARG A 44 -9.53 -18.38 -11.40
C ARG A 44 -8.72 -18.69 -12.66
N ASP A 45 -8.75 -17.79 -13.63
CA ASP A 45 -8.01 -17.87 -14.89
C ASP A 45 -6.58 -17.29 -14.79
N GLY A 46 -6.13 -16.92 -13.59
CA GLY A 46 -4.82 -16.33 -13.34
C GLY A 46 -4.75 -14.82 -13.57
N MET A 47 -5.77 -14.19 -14.15
CA MET A 47 -5.77 -12.75 -14.37
C MET A 47 -5.73 -11.97 -13.05
N PRO A 48 -4.85 -10.95 -12.91
CA PRO A 48 -4.78 -10.12 -11.73
C PRO A 48 -5.99 -9.18 -11.62
N ILE A 49 -6.49 -9.01 -10.41
CA ILE A 49 -7.47 -7.99 -10.02
C ILE A 49 -6.85 -7.12 -8.95
N THR A 50 -6.72 -5.84 -9.25
CA THR A 50 -6.05 -4.84 -8.43
C THR A 50 -7.06 -3.83 -7.92
N LEU A 51 -7.15 -3.67 -6.60
CA LEU A 51 -8.13 -2.78 -5.96
C LEU A 51 -7.49 -2.05 -4.77
N PRO A 52 -7.86 -0.76 -4.56
CA PRO A 52 -7.47 -0.04 -3.35
C PRO A 52 -8.20 -0.63 -2.13
N LEU A 53 -7.56 -0.48 -0.97
CA LEU A 53 -8.12 -0.88 0.32
C LEU A 53 -7.50 -0.06 1.46
N TRP A 54 -8.25 0.01 2.55
CA TRP A 54 -7.75 0.46 3.84
C TRP A 54 -7.07 -0.69 4.57
N PHE A 55 -6.03 -0.39 5.33
CA PHE A 55 -5.24 -1.40 6.03
C PHE A 55 -4.61 -0.84 7.31
N ALA A 56 -4.40 -1.70 8.27
CA ALA A 56 -3.54 -1.44 9.43
C ALA A 56 -2.22 -2.19 9.26
N CYS A 57 -1.15 -1.66 9.82
CA CYS A 57 0.15 -2.32 9.87
C CYS A 57 0.54 -2.56 11.33
N VAL A 58 0.72 -3.82 11.69
CA VAL A 58 1.14 -4.24 13.04
C VAL A 58 2.25 -5.28 12.88
N ASP A 59 3.40 -5.03 13.51
CA ASP A 59 4.58 -5.92 13.46
C ASP A 59 4.97 -6.31 12.03
N ARG A 60 5.06 -5.32 11.12
CA ARG A 60 5.42 -5.52 9.70
C ARG A 60 4.48 -6.46 8.94
N THR A 61 3.27 -6.60 9.43
CA THR A 61 2.20 -7.39 8.83
C THR A 61 1.03 -6.47 8.54
N MET A 62 0.42 -6.60 7.37
CA MET A 62 -0.71 -5.76 6.98
C MET A 62 -2.02 -6.50 7.20
N TYR A 63 -2.99 -5.81 7.77
CA TYR A 63 -4.33 -6.33 8.03
C TYR A 63 -5.36 -5.47 7.32
N THR A 64 -6.30 -6.10 6.66
CA THR A 64 -7.44 -5.42 6.04
C THR A 64 -8.74 -6.15 6.36
N HIS A 65 -9.81 -5.38 6.58
CA HIS A 65 -11.13 -5.91 6.82
C HIS A 65 -11.93 -5.87 5.51
N THR A 66 -12.30 -7.02 4.97
CA THR A 66 -12.89 -7.11 3.63
C THR A 66 -13.96 -8.19 3.51
N ARG A 67 -14.64 -8.24 2.35
CA ARG A 67 -15.78 -9.14 2.09
C ARG A 67 -15.88 -9.58 0.63
N GLY A 68 -16.83 -10.48 0.37
CA GLY A 68 -17.30 -10.79 -0.97
C GLY A 68 -16.30 -11.51 -1.85
N THR A 69 -16.17 -11.06 -3.10
CA THR A 69 -15.38 -11.74 -4.12
C THR A 69 -13.89 -11.74 -3.83
N LYS A 70 -13.37 -10.76 -3.08
CA LYS A 70 -11.97 -10.73 -2.66
C LYS A 70 -11.66 -11.94 -1.76
N LEU A 71 -12.52 -12.22 -0.77
CA LEU A 71 -12.35 -13.40 0.09
C LEU A 71 -12.40 -14.71 -0.71
N ARG A 72 -13.32 -14.84 -1.68
CA ARG A 72 -13.39 -16.04 -2.54
C ARG A 72 -12.12 -16.24 -3.39
N ARG A 73 -11.49 -15.14 -3.84
CA ARG A 73 -10.21 -15.24 -4.55
C ARG A 73 -9.11 -15.71 -3.63
N LEU A 74 -8.98 -15.12 -2.45
CA LEU A 74 -7.95 -15.47 -1.46
C LEU A 74 -8.11 -16.88 -0.89
N ALA A 75 -9.37 -17.36 -0.71
CA ALA A 75 -9.62 -18.74 -0.30
C ALA A 75 -9.11 -19.77 -1.31
N ARG A 76 -9.04 -19.41 -2.60
CA ARG A 76 -8.55 -20.27 -3.68
C ARG A 76 -7.06 -20.10 -3.92
N ASP A 77 -6.57 -18.87 -3.94
CA ASP A 77 -5.18 -18.53 -4.21
C ASP A 77 -4.75 -17.39 -3.27
N ARG A 78 -3.88 -17.72 -2.34
CA ARG A 78 -3.41 -16.78 -1.30
C ARG A 78 -2.30 -15.85 -1.78
N ARG A 79 -1.74 -16.10 -2.98
CA ARG A 79 -0.73 -15.20 -3.54
C ARG A 79 -1.32 -13.83 -3.79
N ALA A 80 -0.61 -12.82 -3.33
CA ALA A 80 -1.02 -11.44 -3.48
C ALA A 80 0.19 -10.53 -3.62
N SER A 81 -0.03 -9.33 -4.13
CA SER A 81 0.91 -8.25 -3.98
C SER A 81 0.22 -7.02 -3.41
N VAL A 82 1.00 -6.18 -2.74
CA VAL A 82 0.53 -4.93 -2.16
C VAL A 82 1.48 -3.82 -2.59
N LEU A 83 0.91 -2.77 -3.16
CA LEU A 83 1.61 -1.52 -3.49
C LEU A 83 1.11 -0.42 -2.56
N VAL A 84 2.04 0.29 -1.95
CA VAL A 84 1.82 1.56 -1.27
C VAL A 84 2.60 2.61 -2.03
N GLU A 85 1.94 3.72 -2.38
CA GLU A 85 2.57 4.78 -3.17
C GLU A 85 2.13 6.15 -2.69
N SER A 86 2.92 7.17 -3.03
CA SER A 86 2.60 8.57 -2.80
C SER A 86 3.32 9.47 -3.81
N GLY A 87 2.90 10.73 -3.84
CA GLY A 87 3.45 11.78 -4.70
C GLY A 87 2.60 12.03 -5.94
N GLU A 88 2.37 13.29 -6.25
CA GLU A 88 1.63 13.73 -7.46
C GLU A 88 2.61 14.11 -8.58
N ALA A 89 3.69 14.81 -8.24
CA ALA A 89 4.72 15.18 -9.19
C ALA A 89 5.76 14.05 -9.34
N TRP A 90 6.33 13.91 -10.53
CA TRP A 90 7.36 12.88 -10.81
C TRP A 90 8.50 12.86 -9.78
N VAL A 91 8.96 14.03 -9.33
CA VAL A 91 10.05 14.17 -8.36
C VAL A 91 9.68 13.74 -6.94
N GLU A 92 8.38 13.58 -6.67
CA GLU A 92 7.83 13.20 -5.35
C GLU A 92 7.43 11.74 -5.28
N LEU A 93 7.43 11.04 -6.43
CA LEU A 93 6.97 9.65 -6.47
C LEU A 93 7.80 8.78 -5.55
N LYS A 94 7.10 8.12 -4.64
CA LYS A 94 7.64 7.16 -3.69
C LYS A 94 6.75 5.94 -3.66
N ALA A 95 7.34 4.76 -3.66
CA ALA A 95 6.57 3.54 -3.61
C ALA A 95 7.30 2.39 -2.94
N VAL A 96 6.50 1.51 -2.34
CA VAL A 96 6.89 0.22 -1.80
C VAL A 96 5.95 -0.83 -2.36
N HIS A 97 6.50 -1.85 -3.00
CA HIS A 97 5.75 -2.98 -3.52
C HIS A 97 6.23 -4.26 -2.86
N PHE A 98 5.31 -4.99 -2.27
CA PHE A 98 5.51 -6.30 -1.68
C PHE A 98 4.84 -7.38 -2.52
N THR A 99 5.47 -8.54 -2.60
CA THR A 99 4.82 -9.82 -2.87
C THR A 99 4.66 -10.58 -1.56
N GLY A 100 3.73 -11.54 -1.53
CA GLY A 100 3.51 -12.30 -0.30
C GLY A 100 2.23 -13.12 -0.30
N ILE A 101 1.81 -13.51 0.90
CA ILE A 101 0.65 -14.37 1.14
C ILE A 101 -0.43 -13.57 1.89
N ALA A 102 -1.65 -13.58 1.35
CA ALA A 102 -2.84 -13.01 1.98
C ALA A 102 -3.78 -14.13 2.44
N GLU A 103 -4.04 -14.19 3.73
CA GLU A 103 -4.84 -15.24 4.37
C GLU A 103 -6.06 -14.65 5.08
N ILE A 104 -7.19 -15.35 4.94
CA ILE A 104 -8.37 -15.06 5.75
C ILE A 104 -8.12 -15.64 7.15
N VAL A 105 -8.18 -14.79 8.16
CA VAL A 105 -7.82 -15.16 9.54
C VAL A 105 -8.91 -14.79 10.53
N ASP A 106 -8.96 -15.55 11.63
CA ASP A 106 -9.59 -15.15 12.86
C ASP A 106 -8.47 -14.70 13.81
N LEU A 107 -8.51 -13.42 14.21
CA LEU A 107 -7.48 -12.84 15.05
C LEU A 107 -7.73 -13.21 16.52
N ASP A 108 -6.66 -13.53 17.24
CA ASP A 108 -6.72 -13.57 18.69
C ASP A 108 -7.03 -12.19 19.27
N GLN A 109 -7.47 -12.15 20.52
CA GLN A 109 -7.97 -10.93 21.16
C GLN A 109 -6.90 -9.82 21.25
N GLN A 110 -5.64 -10.19 21.48
CA GLN A 110 -4.54 -9.23 21.57
C GLN A 110 -4.21 -8.62 20.22
N THR A 111 -4.09 -9.46 19.19
CA THR A 111 -3.84 -9.01 17.81
C THR A 111 -5.00 -8.17 17.30
N LEU A 112 -6.25 -8.60 17.54
CA LEU A 112 -7.44 -7.85 17.15
C LEU A 112 -7.44 -6.46 17.76
N HIS A 113 -7.21 -6.32 19.06
CA HIS A 113 -7.15 -5.03 19.73
C HIS A 113 -6.09 -4.10 19.12
N ARG A 114 -4.89 -4.60 18.85
CA ARG A 114 -3.81 -3.82 18.22
C ARG A 114 -4.17 -3.36 16.80
N VAL A 115 -4.76 -4.26 16.00
CA VAL A 115 -5.17 -3.96 14.63
C VAL A 115 -6.32 -2.94 14.61
N GLU A 116 -7.28 -3.06 15.53
CA GLU A 116 -8.39 -2.11 15.65
C GLU A 116 -7.91 -0.73 16.11
N THR A 117 -6.99 -0.69 17.08
CA THR A 117 -6.38 0.56 17.55
C THR A 117 -5.65 1.28 16.41
N GLU A 118 -4.85 0.55 15.63
CA GLU A 118 -4.14 1.13 14.50
C GLU A 118 -5.11 1.56 13.37
N THR A 119 -6.16 0.79 13.15
CA THR A 119 -7.22 1.13 12.19
C THR A 119 -7.96 2.40 12.61
N ALA A 120 -8.28 2.55 13.89
CA ALA A 120 -8.91 3.76 14.43
C ALA A 120 -7.98 4.97 14.28
N ARG A 121 -6.72 4.84 14.71
CA ARG A 121 -5.71 5.90 14.55
C ARG A 121 -5.64 6.45 13.12
N LYS A 122 -5.70 5.56 12.11
CA LYS A 122 -5.57 5.95 10.70
C LYS A 122 -6.85 6.53 10.11
N TYR A 123 -8.01 6.05 10.50
CA TYR A 123 -9.23 6.26 9.72
C TYR A 123 -10.41 6.90 10.44
N ASP A 124 -10.37 7.08 11.75
CA ASP A 124 -11.53 7.63 12.47
C ASP A 124 -11.95 9.01 11.96
N ALA A 125 -10.98 9.85 11.57
CA ALA A 125 -11.25 11.16 10.98
C ALA A 125 -11.89 11.09 9.56
N PHE A 126 -11.84 9.94 8.90
CA PHE A 126 -12.33 9.72 7.53
C PHE A 126 -13.57 8.82 7.48
N ARG A 127 -14.03 8.31 8.62
CA ARG A 127 -15.22 7.46 8.70
C ARG A 127 -16.48 8.32 8.78
N THR A 128 -17.44 7.99 7.93
CA THR A 128 -18.80 8.49 8.12
C THR A 128 -19.45 7.71 9.26
N PRO A 129 -19.93 8.38 10.33
CA PRO A 129 -20.69 7.72 11.40
C PRO A 129 -21.85 6.91 10.84
N ALA A 130 -22.12 5.75 11.42
CA ALA A 130 -23.24 4.89 10.96
C ALA A 130 -24.59 5.60 11.00
N THR A 131 -24.78 6.54 11.94
CA THR A 131 -25.97 7.42 12.05
C THR A 131 -26.14 8.34 10.86
N ASP A 132 -25.07 8.72 10.19
CA ASP A 132 -25.03 9.68 9.09
C ASP A 132 -25.02 9.00 7.72
N MET A 133 -24.96 7.67 7.71
CA MET A 133 -24.97 6.90 6.47
C MET A 133 -26.37 6.81 5.87
N PRO A 134 -26.53 7.04 4.55
CA PRO A 134 -27.77 6.71 3.87
C PRO A 134 -28.16 5.24 4.10
N PRO A 135 -29.47 4.91 4.26
CA PRO A 135 -29.91 3.53 4.59
C PRO A 135 -29.39 2.47 3.62
N ALA A 136 -29.34 2.76 2.32
CA ALA A 136 -28.79 1.85 1.32
C ALA A 136 -27.28 1.58 1.53
N THR A 137 -26.53 2.58 1.96
CA THR A 137 -25.10 2.48 2.27
C THR A 137 -24.91 1.68 3.54
N ALA A 138 -25.67 1.96 4.60
CA ALA A 138 -25.63 1.22 5.85
C ALA A 138 -25.93 -0.27 5.64
N LEU A 139 -26.98 -0.59 4.87
CA LEU A 139 -27.33 -1.96 4.49
C LEU A 139 -26.22 -2.66 3.71
N HIS A 140 -25.57 -1.93 2.79
CA HIS A 140 -24.42 -2.46 2.04
C HIS A 140 -23.26 -2.83 2.96
N TYR A 141 -23.02 -2.06 4.02
CA TYR A 141 -21.96 -2.34 5.00
C TYR A 141 -22.34 -3.32 6.11
N ALA A 142 -23.61 -3.68 6.25
CA ALA A 142 -24.09 -4.69 7.21
C ALA A 142 -23.65 -6.13 6.88
N THR A 143 -23.02 -6.37 5.73
CA THR A 143 -22.53 -7.69 5.33
C THR A 143 -21.34 -8.13 6.17
N THR A 144 -21.31 -9.39 6.57
CA THR A 144 -20.17 -9.97 7.33
C THR A 144 -18.84 -9.74 6.61
N MET A 145 -17.95 -9.08 7.30
CA MET A 145 -16.56 -8.87 6.87
C MET A 145 -15.65 -9.86 7.59
N ARG A 146 -14.50 -10.14 7.00
CA ARG A 146 -13.45 -10.99 7.58
C ARG A 146 -12.12 -10.26 7.54
N TRP A 147 -11.30 -10.53 8.52
CA TRP A 147 -9.92 -10.09 8.50
C TRP A 147 -9.09 -10.88 7.49
N VAL A 148 -8.25 -10.16 6.78
CA VAL A 148 -7.21 -10.71 5.91
C VAL A 148 -5.88 -10.20 6.41
N ARG A 149 -4.99 -11.13 6.69
CA ARG A 149 -3.59 -10.88 7.03
C ARG A 149 -2.76 -11.03 5.75
N PHE A 150 -2.00 -10.01 5.40
CA PHE A 150 -0.98 -10.08 4.36
C PHE A 150 0.40 -10.09 4.99
N THR A 151 1.14 -11.19 4.76
CA THR A 151 2.52 -11.36 5.20
C THR A 151 3.43 -11.19 3.98
N PRO A 152 4.25 -10.13 3.92
CA PRO A 152 5.23 -9.95 2.86
C PRO A 152 6.25 -11.09 2.84
N ASP A 153 6.75 -11.44 1.65
CA ASP A 153 7.97 -12.21 1.48
C ASP A 153 9.21 -11.29 1.50
N ASP A 154 10.40 -11.87 1.32
CA ASP A 154 11.66 -11.13 1.35
C ASP A 154 11.87 -10.24 0.11
N ARG A 155 10.98 -10.30 -0.87
CA ARG A 155 11.06 -9.49 -2.10
C ARG A 155 10.32 -8.18 -1.95
N VAL A 156 11.05 -7.12 -1.68
CA VAL A 156 10.52 -5.76 -1.60
C VAL A 156 11.11 -4.92 -2.73
N LEU A 157 10.25 -4.33 -3.55
CA LEU A 157 10.66 -3.32 -4.52
C LEU A 157 10.33 -1.94 -3.96
N THR A 158 11.32 -1.06 -3.96
CA THR A 158 11.14 0.31 -3.46
C THR A 158 11.81 1.32 -4.37
N TRP A 159 11.26 2.51 -4.41
CA TRP A 159 11.92 3.68 -5.00
C TRP A 159 11.42 4.96 -4.35
N ASP A 160 12.27 5.97 -4.35
CA ASP A 160 11.95 7.30 -3.84
C ASP A 160 12.66 8.34 -4.72
N ASN A 161 11.89 9.03 -5.56
CA ASN A 161 12.43 10.00 -6.49
C ASN A 161 12.94 11.27 -5.78
N THR A 162 12.51 11.54 -4.55
CA THR A 162 13.03 12.68 -3.78
C THR A 162 14.54 12.53 -3.50
N LYS A 163 15.03 11.30 -3.45
CA LYS A 163 16.47 11.00 -3.27
C LYS A 163 17.32 11.37 -4.49
N ILE A 164 16.73 11.53 -5.68
CA ILE A 164 17.43 12.00 -6.88
C ILE A 164 17.92 13.43 -6.68
N ALA A 165 17.05 14.30 -6.17
CA ALA A 165 17.37 15.70 -5.93
C ALA A 165 18.42 15.89 -4.82
N GLN A 166 18.52 14.97 -3.87
CA GLN A 166 19.49 15.01 -2.78
C GLN A 166 20.89 14.55 -3.23
N ALA A 167 20.98 13.65 -4.19
CA ALA A 167 22.24 13.13 -4.72
C ALA A 167 22.96 14.11 -5.66
N THR A 168 22.30 15.22 -6.04
CA THR A 168 22.83 16.22 -6.98
C THR A 168 23.34 17.49 -6.27
N ARG A 169 23.32 17.51 -4.94
CA ARG A 169 23.88 18.57 -4.10
C ARG A 169 25.18 18.10 -3.46
#